data_ff1be34c2601e25cc79fb38ed5b8f3c2
#
_entry.id   ff1be34c2601e25cc79fb38ed5b8f3c2
#
_cell.length_a   1.000
_cell.length_b   1.000
_cell.length_c   1.000
_cell.angle_alpha   90.00
_cell.angle_beta   90.00
_cell.angle_gamma   90.00
#
_symmetry.space_group_name_H-M   'P 1'
#
loop_
_entity.id
_entity.type
_entity.pdbx_description
1 polymer ?
#
loop_
_entity_poly.entity_id
_entity_poly.type
_entity_poly.pdbx_seq_one_letter_code
_entity_poly.pdbx_strand_id
1 'polypeptide(L)'
;MMARGGEAMGERGKVRRMDNSSSESRDGSEGEESGIWRRGQDHFRHFSALLEEELKEETSIIQERWSSWSHHRLQASGLALLGLKGRMNGTLYGEDILVFEHPDRQHLGQHRFTHGDIVVISRSKPIGEKTVEGIVLERGPTRLRVVVGQRPKDLRKGTWRLDRGANRVAHDRMQEALEMFHSVEGDRGTILRDVLLGQVHDPEENASMRPKISGKFQRVERVHTELNPSQNAAMEAAMSRRLTIIQGPPGTGKTHTAVATLAQLAREGRGPILATAESNVAVDNLLEGLLNTGVRAVRIGRPVKVRETLRAATLDAQLEDHPKQDEIAIIRDETDEVHRALPKLKGREKGLAHRDIQRNKKEIRRLENEMIQSVLENAEVICSTNIGSGHRMLDGRRFPIVLMDEATQAVEPSSLIPISKGCRQLILVGDHKQLPPTVISRKAEQEGLGRSLFERLIEVGIQPKLLDVQYRMHPVLREFPSARFYDNRLNDGCTASQRPAPAGLLWPD
;
A
#
# COMPACT_ATOMS: atom_id res chain seq x y z
N MET A 1 64.72 -24.94 -23.38
CA MET A 1 65.53 -23.82 -23.83
C MET A 1 64.77 -22.55 -23.52
N MET A 2 65.18 -21.91 -22.49
CA MET A 2 65.52 -20.48 -22.36
C MET A 2 64.38 -19.52 -22.82
N ALA A 3 64.03 -18.51 -22.17
CA ALA A 3 64.37 -17.84 -20.90
C ALA A 3 63.59 -16.52 -20.86
N ARG A 4 63.25 -16.10 -19.65
CA ARG A 4 63.22 -14.69 -19.17
C ARG A 4 62.31 -13.73 -19.96
N GLY A 5 61.52 -12.92 -19.39
CA GLY A 5 61.54 -12.22 -18.10
C GLY A 5 61.10 -10.79 -18.37
N GLY A 6 60.51 -10.12 -17.49
CA GLY A 6 60.35 -8.68 -17.59
C GLY A 6 59.12 -8.10 -16.98
N GLU A 7 59.33 -7.57 -15.81
CA GLU A 7 58.55 -6.61 -15.07
C GLU A 7 58.15 -5.38 -15.88
N ALA A 8 57.04 -4.75 -15.52
CA ALA A 8 56.95 -3.30 -15.26
C ALA A 8 55.54 -2.90 -14.92
N MET A 9 55.38 -2.47 -13.74
CA MET A 9 55.09 -1.10 -13.30
C MET A 9 53.82 -0.44 -13.89
N GLY A 10 52.93 -0.28 -13.04
CA GLY A 10 51.90 0.65 -12.70
C GLY A 10 51.88 2.02 -13.40
N GLU A 11 50.72 2.38 -13.86
CA GLU A 11 50.36 3.78 -14.02
C GLU A 11 49.02 4.06 -13.36
N ARG A 12 49.10 4.92 -12.35
CA ARG A 12 47.96 5.53 -11.66
C ARG A 12 47.31 6.56 -12.61
N GLY A 13 46.14 6.26 -13.13
CA GLY A 13 45.31 7.23 -13.84
C GLY A 13 44.76 8.27 -12.88
N LYS A 14 45.17 9.50 -13.03
CA LYS A 14 44.70 10.69 -12.34
C LYS A 14 43.22 10.93 -12.64
N VAL A 15 42.39 10.93 -11.58
CA VAL A 15 41.04 11.50 -11.61
C VAL A 15 41.19 13.01 -11.85
N ARG A 16 40.80 13.47 -13.02
CA ARG A 16 40.59 14.89 -13.30
C ARG A 16 39.35 15.36 -12.59
N ARG A 17 39.50 16.18 -11.56
CA ARG A 17 38.46 17.08 -11.06
C ARG A 17 38.13 18.05 -12.19
N MET A 18 36.92 17.98 -12.72
CA MET A 18 36.35 19.08 -13.49
C MET A 18 35.74 20.06 -12.51
N ASP A 19 36.37 21.20 -12.36
CA ASP A 19 35.79 22.41 -11.80
C ASP A 19 34.58 22.79 -12.65
N ASN A 20 33.40 22.81 -12.04
CA ASN A 20 32.19 23.33 -12.64
C ASN A 20 31.86 24.65 -11.95
N SER A 21 32.44 25.71 -12.43
CA SER A 21 32.00 27.07 -12.10
C SER A 21 30.96 27.51 -13.12
N SER A 22 29.83 28.00 -12.58
CA SER A 22 28.90 28.94 -13.18
C SER A 22 28.13 28.54 -14.44
N SER A 23 26.90 28.16 -14.23
CA SER A 23 25.71 28.83 -14.84
C SER A 23 24.45 28.38 -14.13
N GLU A 24 23.97 29.17 -13.18
CA GLU A 24 22.60 29.14 -12.73
C GLU A 24 21.71 29.57 -13.89
N SER A 25 21.13 28.60 -14.59
CA SER A 25 20.00 28.86 -15.46
C SER A 25 18.71 28.53 -14.69
N ARG A 26 17.99 29.58 -14.35
CA ARG A 26 16.56 29.55 -13.97
C ARG A 26 15.78 28.91 -15.12
N ASP A 27 15.53 27.61 -15.08
CA ASP A 27 14.71 26.93 -16.09
C ASP A 27 13.94 25.73 -15.51
N GLY A 28 13.69 25.78 -14.19
CA GLY A 28 12.93 24.73 -13.48
C GLY A 28 11.41 24.93 -13.44
N SER A 29 10.92 26.16 -13.67
CA SER A 29 9.50 26.47 -13.44
C SER A 29 8.58 26.27 -14.65
N GLU A 30 9.10 26.26 -15.87
CA GLU A 30 8.26 26.13 -17.07
C GLU A 30 7.84 24.68 -17.39
N GLY A 31 8.50 23.66 -16.82
CA GLY A 31 8.16 22.24 -17.06
C GLY A 31 7.09 21.69 -16.12
N GLU A 32 6.90 22.33 -14.96
CA GLU A 32 5.96 21.88 -13.92
C GLU A 32 4.51 22.26 -14.24
N GLU A 33 4.28 23.39 -14.91
CA GLU A 33 2.93 23.84 -15.29
C GLU A 33 2.26 22.94 -16.34
N SER A 34 3.03 22.19 -17.14
CA SER A 34 2.48 21.35 -18.21
C SER A 34 2.26 19.88 -17.80
N GLY A 35 2.61 19.47 -16.58
CA GLY A 35 2.53 18.07 -16.14
C GLY A 35 3.50 17.12 -16.87
N ILE A 36 4.43 17.66 -17.65
CA ILE A 36 5.42 16.92 -18.46
C ILE A 36 6.80 17.05 -17.80
N TRP A 37 7.41 15.90 -17.49
CA TRP A 37 8.78 15.86 -16.96
C TRP A 37 9.79 15.74 -18.10
N ARG A 38 10.61 16.75 -18.29
CA ARG A 38 11.64 16.76 -19.36
C ARG A 38 12.70 15.67 -19.17
N ARG A 39 12.96 15.29 -17.89
CA ARG A 39 13.87 14.19 -17.53
C ARG A 39 13.27 13.40 -16.37
N GLY A 40 13.38 12.07 -16.40
CA GLY A 40 12.93 11.23 -15.30
C GLY A 40 13.60 11.56 -13.97
N GLN A 41 14.84 12.04 -13.99
CA GLN A 41 15.57 12.49 -12.79
C GLN A 41 14.93 13.70 -12.11
N ASP A 42 14.27 14.58 -12.86
CA ASP A 42 13.60 15.76 -12.30
C ASP A 42 12.35 15.32 -11.52
N HIS A 43 11.58 14.40 -12.06
CA HIS A 43 10.46 13.77 -11.37
C HIS A 43 10.90 13.08 -10.06
N PHE A 44 11.97 12.29 -10.11
CA PHE A 44 12.53 11.63 -8.93
C PHE A 44 12.92 12.63 -7.84
N ARG A 45 13.73 13.65 -8.20
CA ARG A 45 14.21 14.66 -7.25
C ARG A 45 13.06 15.45 -6.64
N HIS A 46 12.09 15.83 -7.46
CA HIS A 46 10.95 16.60 -7.02
C HIS A 46 10.15 15.84 -5.96
N PHE A 47 9.67 14.62 -6.28
CA PHE A 47 8.87 13.87 -5.33
C PHE A 47 9.66 13.38 -4.11
N SER A 48 10.95 13.06 -4.25
CA SER A 48 11.79 12.73 -3.08
C SER A 48 11.88 13.91 -2.11
N ALA A 49 12.06 15.13 -2.62
CA ALA A 49 12.11 16.33 -1.78
C ALA A 49 10.76 16.60 -1.10
N LEU A 50 9.64 16.42 -1.80
CA LEU A 50 8.29 16.59 -1.24
C LEU A 50 7.97 15.54 -0.16
N LEU A 51 8.39 14.30 -0.35
CA LEU A 51 8.22 13.25 0.66
C LEU A 51 9.04 13.53 1.92
N GLU A 52 10.27 14.03 1.79
CA GLU A 52 11.08 14.44 2.93
C GLU A 52 10.44 15.62 3.70
N GLU A 53 9.89 16.60 2.98
CA GLU A 53 9.20 17.75 3.59
C GLU A 53 7.93 17.31 4.33
N GLU A 54 7.16 16.39 3.75
CA GLU A 54 5.96 15.81 4.38
C GLU A 54 6.31 15.05 5.67
N LEU A 55 7.32 14.17 5.62
CA LEU A 55 7.77 13.42 6.79
C LEU A 55 8.33 14.33 7.89
N LYS A 56 9.05 15.39 7.51
CA LYS A 56 9.60 16.38 8.42
C LYS A 56 8.49 17.12 9.16
N GLU A 57 7.45 17.56 8.44
CA GLU A 57 6.31 18.24 9.03
C GLU A 57 5.52 17.32 9.96
N GLU A 58 5.20 16.09 9.53
CA GLU A 58 4.54 15.09 10.37
C GLU A 58 5.33 14.83 11.64
N THR A 59 6.65 14.63 11.52
CA THR A 59 7.55 14.38 12.65
C THR A 59 7.60 15.59 13.59
N SER A 60 7.66 16.80 13.06
CA SER A 60 7.68 18.05 13.83
C SER A 60 6.42 18.20 14.69
N ILE A 61 5.25 17.98 14.10
CA ILE A 61 3.97 18.03 14.81
C ILE A 61 3.91 16.98 15.93
N ILE A 62 4.44 15.79 15.70
CA ILE A 62 4.47 14.72 16.70
C ILE A 62 5.44 15.08 17.83
N GLN A 63 6.64 15.56 17.53
CA GLN A 63 7.63 15.98 18.51
C GLN A 63 7.14 17.17 19.35
N GLU A 64 6.46 18.15 18.74
CA GLU A 64 5.83 19.24 19.46
C GLU A 64 4.80 18.73 20.48
N ARG A 65 3.94 17.79 20.08
CA ARG A 65 2.98 17.15 20.99
C ARG A 65 3.68 16.43 22.15
N TRP A 66 4.74 15.66 21.89
CA TRP A 66 5.49 14.96 22.93
C TRP A 66 6.20 15.92 23.90
N SER A 67 6.69 17.08 23.41
CA SER A 67 7.37 18.06 24.24
C SER A 67 6.39 18.90 25.05
N SER A 68 5.35 19.42 24.43
CA SER A 68 4.47 20.45 24.99
C SER A 68 3.24 19.91 25.71
N TRP A 69 2.76 18.70 25.37
CA TRP A 69 1.55 18.15 25.99
C TRP A 69 1.86 17.34 27.24
N SER A 70 0.99 17.47 28.25
CA SER A 70 1.06 16.62 29.45
C SER A 70 0.71 15.15 29.10
N HIS A 71 1.18 14.21 29.92
CA HIS A 71 0.83 12.79 29.77
C HIS A 71 -0.69 12.57 29.76
N HIS A 72 -1.40 13.26 30.66
CA HIS A 72 -2.85 13.20 30.75
C HIS A 72 -3.53 13.69 29.45
N ARG A 73 -3.05 14.81 28.86
CA ARG A 73 -3.60 15.34 27.60
C ARG A 73 -3.37 14.37 26.42
N LEU A 74 -2.18 13.77 26.31
CA LEU A 74 -1.87 12.79 25.28
C LEU A 74 -2.75 11.54 25.42
N GLN A 75 -2.95 11.04 26.62
CA GLN A 75 -3.81 9.90 26.89
C GLN A 75 -5.28 10.22 26.66
N ALA A 76 -5.78 11.36 27.15
CA ALA A 76 -7.17 11.79 26.93
C ALA A 76 -7.49 12.04 25.45
N SER A 77 -6.50 12.49 24.65
CA SER A 77 -6.66 12.62 23.20
C SER A 77 -6.58 11.29 22.44
N GLY A 78 -6.23 10.19 23.14
CA GLY A 78 -6.07 8.86 22.57
C GLY A 78 -4.81 8.68 21.70
N LEU A 79 -3.83 9.59 21.81
CA LEU A 79 -2.58 9.56 21.04
C LEU A 79 -1.46 8.81 21.77
N ALA A 80 -1.62 8.51 23.06
CA ALA A 80 -0.70 7.71 23.84
C ALA A 80 -1.43 6.73 24.76
N LEU A 81 -0.81 5.58 24.99
CA LEU A 81 -1.19 4.60 26.01
C LEU A 81 -0.03 4.46 26.99
N LEU A 82 -0.31 4.55 28.28
CA LEU A 82 0.68 4.61 29.34
C LEU A 82 0.55 3.44 30.31
N GLY A 83 1.67 3.07 30.97
CA GLY A 83 1.67 2.11 32.06
C GLY A 83 1.43 0.65 31.67
N LEU A 84 1.62 0.29 30.40
CA LEU A 84 1.32 -1.03 29.88
C LEU A 84 2.41 -2.06 30.19
N LYS A 85 2.03 -3.32 30.38
CA LYS A 85 2.95 -4.48 30.43
C LYS A 85 3.10 -5.05 29.04
N GLY A 86 4.36 -5.33 28.65
CA GLY A 86 4.70 -5.92 27.35
C GLY A 86 5.06 -7.39 27.48
N ARG A 87 4.57 -8.23 26.58
CA ARG A 87 4.95 -9.65 26.45
C ARG A 87 5.03 -10.07 25.01
N MET A 88 5.79 -11.11 24.75
CA MET A 88 5.87 -11.77 23.43
C MET A 88 4.58 -12.55 23.15
N ASN A 89 4.12 -12.53 21.92
CA ASN A 89 2.91 -13.25 21.47
C ASN A 89 3.09 -13.88 20.07
N GLY A 90 4.23 -14.50 19.83
CA GLY A 90 4.52 -15.16 18.56
C GLY A 90 5.28 -14.27 17.56
N THR A 91 5.29 -14.72 16.33
CA THR A 91 5.93 -14.03 15.20
C THR A 91 4.96 -13.97 14.02
N LEU A 92 5.10 -12.95 13.20
CA LEU A 92 4.38 -12.79 11.94
C LEU A 92 5.40 -12.49 10.84
N TYR A 93 5.49 -13.33 9.81
CA TYR A 93 6.45 -13.17 8.70
C TYR A 93 7.91 -12.94 9.15
N GLY A 94 8.30 -13.58 10.28
CA GLY A 94 9.65 -13.45 10.86
C GLY A 94 9.86 -12.22 11.74
N GLU A 95 8.85 -11.37 11.92
CA GLU A 95 8.85 -10.23 12.84
C GLU A 95 8.18 -10.60 14.18
N ASP A 96 8.65 -10.00 15.27
CA ASP A 96 8.12 -10.30 16.61
C ASP A 96 6.75 -9.62 16.82
N ILE A 97 5.75 -10.38 17.29
CA ILE A 97 4.48 -9.84 17.77
C ILE A 97 4.57 -9.61 19.26
N LEU A 98 4.36 -8.37 19.68
CA LEU A 98 4.27 -7.96 21.06
C LEU A 98 2.83 -7.67 21.44
N VAL A 99 2.44 -8.04 22.66
CA VAL A 99 1.17 -7.64 23.26
C VAL A 99 1.44 -6.69 24.39
N PHE A 100 0.72 -5.57 24.35
CA PHE A 100 0.71 -4.58 25.41
C PHE A 100 -0.68 -4.54 26.05
N GLU A 101 -0.73 -4.69 27.39
CA GLU A 101 -1.97 -4.73 28.16
C GLU A 101 -1.79 -3.97 29.48
N HIS A 102 -2.89 -3.48 30.04
CA HIS A 102 -2.85 -2.88 31.38
C HIS A 102 -2.48 -3.94 32.42
N PRO A 103 -1.66 -3.63 33.47
CA PRO A 103 -1.27 -4.60 34.53
C PRO A 103 -2.46 -5.34 35.12
N ASP A 104 -3.55 -4.65 35.36
CA ASP A 104 -4.77 -5.18 35.98
C ASP A 104 -5.80 -5.69 34.96
N ARG A 105 -5.40 -5.87 33.69
CA ARG A 105 -6.26 -6.27 32.58
C ARG A 105 -7.48 -5.37 32.37
N GLN A 106 -7.40 -4.11 32.81
CA GLN A 106 -8.43 -3.11 32.58
C GLN A 106 -8.51 -2.70 31.13
N HIS A 107 -9.60 -2.03 30.76
CA HIS A 107 -9.74 -1.44 29.44
C HIS A 107 -8.63 -0.41 29.16
N LEU A 108 -8.11 -0.41 27.94
CA LEU A 108 -7.09 0.55 27.50
C LEU A 108 -7.62 2.00 27.41
N GLY A 109 -8.92 2.19 27.65
CA GLY A 109 -9.57 3.48 27.51
C GLY A 109 -9.84 3.84 26.04
N GLN A 110 -10.31 5.06 25.81
CA GLN A 110 -10.50 5.57 24.46
C GLN A 110 -9.15 5.93 23.85
N HIS A 111 -8.79 5.29 22.75
CA HIS A 111 -7.58 5.60 22.01
C HIS A 111 -7.80 5.58 20.50
N ARG A 112 -6.91 6.29 19.76
CA ARG A 112 -7.00 6.46 18.31
C ARG A 112 -6.10 5.49 17.53
N PHE A 113 -5.45 4.54 18.21
CA PHE A 113 -4.66 3.53 17.52
C PHE A 113 -5.57 2.62 16.71
N THR A 114 -5.26 2.47 15.44
CA THR A 114 -5.93 1.59 14.49
C THR A 114 -4.95 0.62 13.87
N HIS A 115 -5.44 -0.43 13.22
CA HIS A 115 -4.60 -1.37 12.51
C HIS A 115 -3.78 -0.66 11.42
N GLY A 116 -2.47 -0.92 11.40
CA GLY A 116 -1.52 -0.30 10.48
C GLY A 116 -0.89 1.00 10.98
N ASP A 117 -1.36 1.57 12.09
CA ASP A 117 -0.71 2.74 12.69
C ASP A 117 0.69 2.41 13.18
N ILE A 118 1.61 3.36 13.00
CA ILE A 118 2.94 3.30 13.59
C ILE A 118 2.85 3.68 15.07
N VAL A 119 3.47 2.86 15.91
CA VAL A 119 3.61 3.15 17.34
C VAL A 119 5.08 3.25 17.72
N VAL A 120 5.38 4.22 18.55
CA VAL A 120 6.68 4.39 19.20
C VAL A 120 6.59 3.83 20.62
N ILE A 121 7.38 2.79 20.87
CA ILE A 121 7.44 2.06 22.15
C ILE A 121 8.60 2.63 22.95
N SER A 122 8.32 3.17 24.13
CA SER A 122 9.31 3.79 25.02
C SER A 122 9.02 3.47 26.49
N ARG A 123 9.96 3.82 27.38
CA ARG A 123 9.75 3.72 28.84
C ARG A 123 9.18 5.01 29.42
N SER A 124 9.64 6.13 28.88
CA SER A 124 9.23 7.48 29.25
C SER A 124 8.76 8.28 28.03
N LYS A 125 8.86 9.61 28.03
CA LYS A 125 8.60 10.41 26.83
C LYS A 125 9.59 9.99 25.73
N PRO A 126 9.14 9.80 24.46
CA PRO A 126 9.99 9.30 23.38
C PRO A 126 10.93 10.38 22.80
N ILE A 127 11.40 11.30 23.64
CA ILE A 127 12.33 12.37 23.27
C ILE A 127 13.68 12.06 23.91
N GLY A 128 14.71 11.87 23.11
CA GLY A 128 16.07 11.59 23.58
C GLY A 128 16.28 10.19 24.18
N GLU A 129 15.29 9.30 24.12
CA GLU A 129 15.34 7.90 24.57
C GLU A 129 15.48 6.94 23.37
N LYS A 130 16.11 5.78 23.59
CA LYS A 130 16.05 4.68 22.59
C LYS A 130 14.64 4.15 22.51
N THR A 131 13.95 4.47 21.43
CA THR A 131 12.62 4.00 21.12
C THR A 131 12.68 2.80 20.18
N VAL A 132 11.61 2.01 20.15
CA VAL A 132 11.38 0.96 19.14
C VAL A 132 10.10 1.31 18.42
N GLU A 133 10.15 1.33 17.10
CA GLU A 133 8.97 1.50 16.28
C GLU A 133 8.31 0.14 16.00
N GLY A 134 6.99 0.15 15.91
CA GLY A 134 6.20 -1.01 15.58
C GLY A 134 4.93 -0.63 14.85
N ILE A 135 4.25 -1.62 14.30
CA ILE A 135 2.99 -1.45 13.58
C ILE A 135 1.86 -2.12 14.37
N VAL A 136 0.77 -1.42 14.57
CA VAL A 136 -0.42 -1.97 15.24
C VAL A 136 -1.00 -3.10 14.39
N LEU A 137 -0.97 -4.31 14.93
CA LEU A 137 -1.51 -5.50 14.29
C LEU A 137 -2.99 -5.71 14.66
N GLU A 138 -3.34 -5.46 15.90
CA GLU A 138 -4.70 -5.68 16.40
C GLU A 138 -5.02 -4.75 17.56
N ARG A 139 -6.21 -4.18 17.52
CA ARG A 139 -6.79 -3.38 18.58
C ARG A 139 -7.86 -4.20 19.31
N GLY A 140 -7.64 -4.46 20.59
CA GLY A 140 -8.65 -5.02 21.49
C GLY A 140 -9.03 -4.03 22.60
N PRO A 141 -10.11 -4.29 23.33
CA PRO A 141 -10.52 -3.41 24.44
C PRO A 141 -9.52 -3.38 25.58
N THR A 142 -8.79 -4.47 25.83
CA THR A 142 -7.86 -4.62 26.95
C THR A 142 -6.41 -4.77 26.53
N ARG A 143 -6.14 -4.95 25.24
CA ARG A 143 -4.79 -5.20 24.70
C ARG A 143 -4.59 -4.60 23.33
N LEU A 144 -3.35 -4.23 23.05
CA LEU A 144 -2.88 -3.85 21.73
C LEU A 144 -1.79 -4.84 21.28
N ARG A 145 -1.92 -5.42 20.07
CA ARG A 145 -0.88 -6.25 19.45
C ARG A 145 -0.10 -5.41 18.45
N VAL A 146 1.22 -5.48 18.55
CA VAL A 146 2.14 -4.68 17.73
C VAL A 146 3.20 -5.58 17.14
N VAL A 147 3.44 -5.47 15.85
CA VAL A 147 4.57 -6.12 15.16
C VAL A 147 5.77 -5.20 15.24
N VAL A 148 6.94 -5.73 15.56
CA VAL A 148 8.20 -4.98 15.64
C VAL A 148 9.31 -5.71 14.90
N GLY A 149 10.10 -4.99 14.13
CA GLY A 149 11.29 -5.53 13.47
C GLY A 149 12.42 -5.81 14.48
N GLN A 150 12.48 -5.05 15.56
CA GLN A 150 13.46 -5.24 16.64
C GLN A 150 12.77 -5.23 18.00
N ARG A 151 13.02 -6.29 18.78
CA ARG A 151 12.43 -6.41 20.13
C ARG A 151 13.05 -5.41 21.09
N PRO A 152 12.23 -4.67 21.89
CA PRO A 152 12.74 -3.85 23.00
C PRO A 152 13.47 -4.70 24.04
N LYS A 153 14.56 -4.18 24.60
CA LYS A 153 15.26 -4.82 25.69
C LYS A 153 14.37 -4.87 26.93
N ASP A 154 14.51 -5.96 27.72
CA ASP A 154 13.78 -6.13 28.98
C ASP A 154 12.26 -6.00 28.89
N LEU A 155 11.66 -6.51 27.82
CA LEU A 155 10.23 -6.36 27.49
C LEU A 155 9.29 -6.65 28.68
N ARG A 156 9.60 -7.65 29.51
CA ARG A 156 8.78 -8.07 30.66
C ARG A 156 8.99 -7.24 31.93
N LYS A 157 10.04 -6.41 32.00
CA LYS A 157 10.35 -5.57 33.17
C LYS A 157 9.67 -4.21 33.07
N GLY A 158 9.19 -3.67 34.20
CA GLY A 158 8.60 -2.34 34.27
C GLY A 158 7.34 -2.16 33.45
N THR A 159 7.05 -0.94 33.09
CA THR A 159 5.90 -0.55 32.23
C THR A 159 6.37 0.14 30.96
N TRP A 160 5.50 0.10 29.96
CA TRP A 160 5.74 0.68 28.64
C TRP A 160 4.75 1.80 28.34
N ARG A 161 5.20 2.68 27.52
CA ARG A 161 4.42 3.73 26.90
C ARG A 161 4.40 3.50 25.40
N LEU A 162 3.24 3.67 24.78
CA LEU A 162 3.03 3.61 23.35
C LEU A 162 2.49 4.96 22.90
N ASP A 163 3.19 5.60 21.97
CA ASP A 163 2.78 6.84 21.34
C ASP A 163 2.54 6.60 19.86
N ARG A 164 1.60 7.35 19.27
CA ARG A 164 1.43 7.33 17.83
C ARG A 164 2.61 8.02 17.16
N GLY A 165 3.31 7.30 16.28
CA GLY A 165 4.47 7.77 15.52
C GLY A 165 4.12 8.29 14.14
N ALA A 166 5.11 8.87 13.44
CA ALA A 166 5.04 9.24 12.04
C ALA A 166 5.03 7.98 11.14
N ASN A 167 4.41 8.09 9.98
CA ASN A 167 4.29 6.95 9.07
C ASN A 167 5.54 6.75 8.20
N ARG A 168 6.68 6.52 8.87
CA ARG A 168 7.98 6.32 8.21
C ARG A 168 7.97 5.13 7.24
N VAL A 169 7.24 4.05 7.56
CA VAL A 169 7.12 2.88 6.68
C VAL A 169 6.47 3.25 5.34
N ALA A 170 5.45 4.12 5.35
CA ALA A 170 4.84 4.60 4.11
C ALA A 170 5.82 5.46 3.32
N HIS A 171 6.51 6.38 3.99
CA HIS A 171 7.55 7.22 3.38
C HIS A 171 8.63 6.36 2.71
N ASP A 172 9.22 5.41 3.44
CA ASP A 172 10.31 4.57 2.93
C ASP A 172 9.85 3.75 1.71
N ARG A 173 8.64 3.19 1.74
CA ARG A 173 8.07 2.46 0.59
C ARG A 173 7.80 3.34 -0.61
N MET A 174 7.35 4.57 -0.42
CA MET A 174 7.17 5.55 -1.50
C MET A 174 8.52 5.95 -2.11
N GLN A 175 9.53 6.17 -1.25
CA GLN A 175 10.90 6.47 -1.69
C GLN A 175 11.52 5.30 -2.47
N GLU A 176 11.43 4.06 -1.96
CA GLU A 176 11.86 2.85 -2.66
C GLU A 176 11.15 2.68 -4.01
N ALA A 177 9.84 2.98 -4.08
CA ALA A 177 9.09 2.89 -5.32
C ALA A 177 9.54 3.93 -6.35
N LEU A 178 9.83 5.16 -5.92
CA LEU A 178 10.42 6.20 -6.77
C LEU A 178 11.77 5.75 -7.34
N GLU A 179 12.66 5.19 -6.49
CA GLU A 179 13.94 4.65 -6.92
C GLU A 179 13.78 3.52 -7.93
N MET A 180 12.91 2.54 -7.65
CA MET A 180 12.62 1.43 -8.56
C MET A 180 12.03 1.91 -9.89
N PHE A 181 11.12 2.87 -9.86
CA PHE A 181 10.46 3.42 -11.04
C PHE A 181 11.46 4.10 -12.00
N HIS A 182 12.53 4.72 -11.45
CA HIS A 182 13.56 5.39 -12.22
C HIS A 182 14.82 4.56 -12.45
N SER A 183 14.97 3.37 -11.83
CA SER A 183 16.12 2.50 -12.03
C SER A 183 16.10 1.83 -13.41
N VAL A 184 17.28 1.64 -14.00
CA VAL A 184 17.44 0.94 -15.28
C VAL A 184 17.04 -0.53 -15.14
N GLU A 185 17.22 -1.14 -13.98
CA GLU A 185 16.88 -2.54 -13.70
C GLU A 185 15.39 -2.77 -13.48
N GLY A 186 14.68 -1.76 -13.01
CA GLY A 186 13.22 -1.81 -12.78
C GLY A 186 12.41 -1.91 -14.06
N ASP A 187 13.06 -1.74 -15.21
CA ASP A 187 12.36 -1.52 -16.45
C ASP A 187 12.16 -2.76 -17.31
N ARG A 188 10.98 -3.31 -17.15
CA ARG A 188 10.35 -4.10 -18.21
C ARG A 188 8.99 -3.54 -18.61
N GLY A 189 8.74 -2.30 -18.31
CA GLY A 189 7.56 -1.51 -18.66
C GLY A 189 7.91 -0.12 -19.19
N THR A 190 9.05 0.05 -19.90
CA THR A 190 9.57 1.33 -20.42
C THR A 190 8.49 2.21 -21.01
N ILE A 191 7.68 1.67 -21.90
CA ILE A 191 6.65 2.45 -22.62
C ILE A 191 5.56 2.96 -21.66
N LEU A 192 5.14 2.16 -20.66
CA LEU A 192 4.17 2.64 -19.67
C LEU A 192 4.79 3.74 -18.81
N ARG A 193 6.04 3.58 -18.38
CA ARG A 193 6.77 4.60 -17.62
C ARG A 193 6.86 5.91 -18.41
N ASP A 194 7.25 5.84 -19.68
CA ASP A 194 7.40 7.02 -20.53
C ASP A 194 6.05 7.73 -20.75
N VAL A 195 4.95 6.96 -20.88
CA VAL A 195 3.58 7.52 -20.89
C VAL A 195 3.25 8.20 -19.55
N LEU A 196 3.57 7.54 -18.41
CA LEU A 196 3.30 8.10 -17.08
C LEU A 196 4.10 9.38 -16.82
N LEU A 197 5.31 9.49 -17.36
CA LEU A 197 6.15 10.69 -17.26
C LEU A 197 5.81 11.77 -18.29
N GLY A 198 4.88 11.50 -19.22
CA GLY A 198 4.57 12.41 -20.33
C GLY A 198 5.72 12.56 -21.35
N GLN A 199 6.64 11.59 -21.43
CA GLN A 199 7.83 11.64 -22.27
C GLN A 199 7.62 11.03 -23.67
N VAL A 200 6.38 10.81 -24.07
CA VAL A 200 6.00 10.29 -25.38
C VAL A 200 5.39 11.40 -26.23
N HIS A 201 5.56 11.32 -27.55
CA HIS A 201 5.05 12.34 -28.47
C HIS A 201 3.52 12.46 -28.44
N ASP A 202 2.81 11.33 -28.36
CA ASP A 202 1.36 11.27 -28.19
C ASP A 202 1.01 10.36 -27.00
N PRO A 203 0.74 10.94 -25.81
CA PRO A 203 0.40 10.17 -24.63
C PRO A 203 -0.87 9.31 -24.81
N GLU A 204 -1.92 9.82 -25.47
CA GLU A 204 -3.17 9.09 -25.66
C GLU A 204 -3.02 7.92 -26.64
N GLU A 205 -2.29 8.10 -27.76
CA GLU A 205 -1.99 7.02 -28.68
C GLU A 205 -1.22 5.90 -27.97
N ASN A 206 -0.14 6.24 -27.29
CA ASN A 206 0.68 5.27 -26.55
C ASN A 206 -0.08 4.59 -25.40
N ALA A 207 -0.97 5.31 -24.72
CA ALA A 207 -1.86 4.75 -23.70
C ALA A 207 -2.85 3.75 -24.32
N SER A 208 -3.33 4.01 -25.53
CA SER A 208 -4.31 3.19 -26.26
C SER A 208 -3.72 1.88 -26.80
N MET A 209 -2.39 1.76 -26.92
CA MET A 209 -1.75 0.54 -27.42
C MET A 209 -1.97 -0.65 -26.48
N ARG A 210 -2.28 -1.81 -27.07
CA ARG A 210 -2.48 -3.04 -26.31
C ARG A 210 -1.15 -3.58 -25.75
N PRO A 211 -1.02 -3.82 -24.43
CA PRO A 211 0.19 -4.42 -23.88
C PRO A 211 0.25 -5.92 -24.18
N LYS A 212 1.46 -6.45 -24.40
CA LYS A 212 1.69 -7.89 -24.52
C LYS A 212 1.74 -8.50 -23.12
N ILE A 213 0.66 -9.14 -22.70
CA ILE A 213 0.56 -9.86 -21.41
C ILE A 213 0.13 -11.28 -21.70
N SER A 214 0.95 -12.24 -21.28
CA SER A 214 0.63 -13.67 -21.39
C SER A 214 -0.36 -14.07 -20.30
N GLY A 215 -1.29 -14.97 -20.62
CA GLY A 215 -2.16 -15.58 -19.63
C GLY A 215 -1.36 -16.52 -18.72
N LYS A 216 -1.59 -16.44 -17.42
CA LYS A 216 -0.98 -17.34 -16.41
C LYS A 216 -1.97 -18.44 -15.97
N PHE A 217 -3.25 -18.10 -15.95
CA PHE A 217 -4.30 -18.98 -15.45
C PHE A 217 -5.15 -19.56 -16.59
N GLN A 218 -5.87 -20.63 -16.31
CA GLN A 218 -6.85 -21.17 -17.25
C GLN A 218 -8.05 -20.23 -17.36
N ARG A 219 -8.66 -20.18 -18.56
CA ARG A 219 -9.92 -19.47 -18.77
C ARG A 219 -11.04 -20.22 -18.06
N VAL A 220 -11.85 -19.50 -17.31
CA VAL A 220 -12.96 -20.06 -16.53
C VAL A 220 -14.20 -19.23 -16.76
N GLU A 221 -15.36 -19.86 -16.99
CA GLU A 221 -16.65 -19.17 -16.94
C GLU A 221 -16.94 -18.71 -15.51
N ARG A 222 -17.39 -17.48 -15.37
CA ARG A 222 -17.70 -16.83 -14.10
C ARG A 222 -19.02 -16.09 -14.18
N VAL A 223 -19.54 -15.71 -13.01
CA VAL A 223 -20.76 -14.89 -12.91
C VAL A 223 -20.55 -13.58 -13.68
N HIS A 224 -21.44 -13.30 -14.61
CA HIS A 224 -21.45 -12.03 -15.33
C HIS A 224 -21.98 -10.92 -14.42
N THR A 225 -21.28 -9.80 -14.43
CA THR A 225 -21.72 -8.57 -13.78
C THR A 225 -22.48 -7.74 -14.81
N GLU A 226 -23.73 -7.41 -14.52
CA GLU A 226 -24.49 -6.51 -15.39
C GLU A 226 -23.90 -5.10 -15.34
N LEU A 227 -23.56 -4.57 -16.50
CA LEU A 227 -22.98 -3.25 -16.69
C LEU A 227 -23.86 -2.41 -17.62
N ASN A 228 -23.98 -1.13 -17.33
CA ASN A 228 -24.58 -0.18 -18.26
C ASN A 228 -23.63 0.13 -19.44
N PRO A 229 -24.10 0.84 -20.50
CA PRO A 229 -23.27 1.11 -21.68
C PRO A 229 -21.95 1.82 -21.38
N SER A 230 -21.92 2.84 -20.49
CA SER A 230 -20.70 3.56 -20.16
C SER A 230 -19.72 2.72 -19.34
N GLN A 231 -20.22 1.88 -18.44
CA GLN A 231 -19.42 0.92 -17.68
C GLN A 231 -18.83 -0.16 -18.59
N ASN A 232 -19.60 -0.69 -19.55
CA ASN A 232 -19.10 -1.63 -20.55
C ASN A 232 -17.99 -1.01 -21.42
N ALA A 233 -18.21 0.20 -21.92
CA ALA A 233 -17.19 0.90 -22.71
C ALA A 233 -15.90 1.15 -21.91
N ALA A 234 -16.01 1.47 -20.61
CA ALA A 234 -14.86 1.63 -19.74
C ALA A 234 -14.13 0.29 -19.51
N MET A 235 -14.86 -0.80 -19.31
CA MET A 235 -14.30 -2.15 -19.17
C MET A 235 -13.60 -2.60 -20.45
N GLU A 236 -14.21 -2.43 -21.62
CA GLU A 236 -13.61 -2.76 -22.93
C GLU A 236 -12.32 -1.99 -23.18
N ALA A 237 -12.31 -0.69 -22.85
CA ALA A 237 -11.08 0.10 -22.89
C ALA A 237 -10.01 -0.47 -21.97
N ALA A 238 -10.36 -0.80 -20.72
CA ALA A 238 -9.45 -1.40 -19.75
C ALA A 238 -8.93 -2.77 -20.20
N MET A 239 -9.69 -3.55 -20.95
CA MET A 239 -9.26 -4.84 -21.48
C MET A 239 -8.24 -4.71 -22.62
N SER A 240 -8.27 -3.63 -23.37
CA SER A 240 -7.48 -3.46 -24.60
C SER A 240 -6.31 -2.49 -24.48
N ARG A 241 -6.37 -1.50 -23.61
CA ARG A 241 -5.39 -0.41 -23.51
C ARG A 241 -4.28 -0.69 -22.49
N ARG A 242 -3.12 -0.08 -22.68
CA ARG A 242 -2.00 -0.09 -21.72
C ARG A 242 -2.30 0.75 -20.50
N LEU A 243 -2.90 1.91 -20.70
CA LEU A 243 -3.35 2.81 -19.66
C LEU A 243 -4.81 3.17 -19.87
N THR A 244 -5.62 3.01 -18.86
CA THR A 244 -7.02 3.41 -18.87
C THR A 244 -7.33 4.20 -17.61
N ILE A 245 -7.90 5.39 -17.81
CA ILE A 245 -8.45 6.22 -16.74
C ILE A 245 -9.97 6.09 -16.79
N ILE A 246 -10.59 5.65 -15.69
CA ILE A 246 -12.04 5.54 -15.54
C ILE A 246 -12.47 6.62 -14.56
N GLN A 247 -13.13 7.66 -15.05
CA GLN A 247 -13.70 8.71 -14.23
C GLN A 247 -15.12 8.32 -13.84
N GLY A 248 -15.36 8.14 -12.55
CA GLY A 248 -16.67 7.80 -12.01
C GLY A 248 -17.19 8.84 -11.01
N PRO A 249 -18.09 9.73 -11.42
CA PRO A 249 -18.81 10.61 -10.52
C PRO A 249 -19.47 9.88 -9.35
N PRO A 250 -19.93 10.59 -8.30
CA PRO A 250 -20.58 9.96 -7.16
C PRO A 250 -21.78 9.09 -7.58
N GLY A 251 -21.80 7.82 -7.11
CA GLY A 251 -22.93 6.92 -7.36
C GLY A 251 -22.96 6.26 -8.73
N THR A 252 -21.95 6.42 -9.58
CA THR A 252 -21.91 5.83 -10.93
C THR A 252 -21.36 4.39 -10.98
N GLY A 253 -21.02 3.79 -9.83
CA GLY A 253 -20.58 2.40 -9.75
C GLY A 253 -19.10 2.19 -10.09
N LYS A 254 -18.19 3.10 -9.69
CA LYS A 254 -16.73 2.95 -9.85
C LYS A 254 -16.23 1.56 -9.45
N THR A 255 -16.42 1.20 -8.18
CA THR A 255 -15.96 -0.10 -7.65
C THR A 255 -16.65 -1.28 -8.33
N HIS A 256 -17.93 -1.15 -8.71
CA HIS A 256 -18.64 -2.16 -9.48
C HIS A 256 -17.99 -2.41 -10.84
N THR A 257 -17.66 -1.34 -11.58
CA THR A 257 -16.95 -1.40 -12.85
C THR A 257 -15.52 -1.96 -12.69
N ALA A 258 -14.83 -1.57 -11.61
CA ALA A 258 -13.50 -2.09 -11.27
C ALA A 258 -13.54 -3.60 -11.03
N VAL A 259 -14.49 -4.09 -10.22
CA VAL A 259 -14.69 -5.52 -9.94
C VAL A 259 -15.02 -6.28 -11.23
N ALA A 260 -15.95 -5.77 -12.06
CA ALA A 260 -16.29 -6.40 -13.32
C ALA A 260 -15.08 -6.51 -14.26
N THR A 261 -14.26 -5.47 -14.34
CA THR A 261 -13.03 -5.45 -15.12
C THR A 261 -12.03 -6.49 -14.62
N LEU A 262 -11.80 -6.56 -13.30
CA LEU A 262 -10.91 -7.54 -12.69
C LEU A 262 -11.41 -8.98 -12.90
N ALA A 263 -12.69 -9.20 -12.74
CA ALA A 263 -13.31 -10.51 -12.97
C ALA A 263 -13.20 -10.94 -14.43
N GLN A 264 -13.37 -10.02 -15.38
CA GLN A 264 -13.19 -10.29 -16.81
C GLN A 264 -11.73 -10.62 -17.16
N LEU A 265 -10.76 -9.87 -16.62
CA LEU A 265 -9.33 -10.14 -16.79
C LEU A 265 -8.95 -11.52 -16.24
N ALA A 266 -9.45 -11.87 -15.05
CA ALA A 266 -9.24 -13.18 -14.45
C ALA A 266 -9.91 -14.31 -15.25
N ARG A 267 -11.14 -14.06 -15.81
CA ARG A 267 -11.83 -15.02 -16.67
C ARG A 267 -11.04 -15.33 -17.95
N GLU A 268 -10.34 -14.35 -18.49
CA GLU A 268 -9.44 -14.55 -19.64
C GLU A 268 -8.11 -15.23 -19.27
N GLY A 269 -7.90 -15.56 -18.00
CA GLY A 269 -6.66 -16.15 -17.49
C GLY A 269 -5.51 -15.16 -17.43
N ARG A 270 -5.76 -13.86 -17.57
CA ARG A 270 -4.74 -12.81 -17.50
C ARG A 270 -4.37 -12.57 -16.03
N GLY A 271 -3.09 -12.46 -15.76
CA GLY A 271 -2.61 -12.23 -14.39
C GLY A 271 -1.20 -12.74 -14.16
N PRO A 272 -0.70 -12.69 -12.91
CA PRO A 272 -1.40 -12.24 -11.70
C PRO A 272 -1.75 -10.74 -11.73
N ILE A 273 -2.88 -10.39 -11.12
CA ILE A 273 -3.39 -9.02 -11.08
C ILE A 273 -3.19 -8.46 -9.67
N LEU A 274 -2.74 -7.21 -9.57
CA LEU A 274 -2.69 -6.47 -8.31
C LEU A 274 -3.81 -5.41 -8.31
N ALA A 275 -4.78 -5.59 -7.42
CA ALA A 275 -5.87 -4.66 -7.20
C ALA A 275 -5.58 -3.84 -5.94
N THR A 276 -5.48 -2.52 -6.08
CA THR A 276 -5.12 -1.64 -4.97
C THR A 276 -6.10 -0.50 -4.78
N ALA A 277 -6.05 0.11 -3.61
CA ALA A 277 -6.67 1.38 -3.30
C ALA A 277 -5.89 2.08 -2.18
N GLU A 278 -6.13 3.36 -1.95
CA GLU A 278 -5.46 4.09 -0.86
C GLU A 278 -5.97 3.64 0.51
N SER A 279 -7.27 3.41 0.67
CA SER A 279 -7.86 3.03 1.95
C SER A 279 -8.15 1.53 2.08
N ASN A 280 -8.05 1.01 3.31
CA ASN A 280 -8.46 -0.37 3.62
C ASN A 280 -9.93 -0.64 3.28
N VAL A 281 -10.82 0.34 3.47
CA VAL A 281 -12.25 0.19 3.17
C VAL A 281 -12.50 -0.01 1.68
N ALA A 282 -11.78 0.73 0.82
CA ALA A 282 -11.90 0.59 -0.63
C ALA A 282 -11.37 -0.79 -1.08
N VAL A 283 -10.26 -1.25 -0.52
CA VAL A 283 -9.73 -2.60 -0.82
C VAL A 283 -10.70 -3.70 -0.37
N ASP A 284 -11.33 -3.55 0.80
CA ASP A 284 -12.32 -4.51 1.28
C ASP A 284 -13.57 -4.54 0.40
N ASN A 285 -13.98 -3.40 -0.18
CA ASN A 285 -15.07 -3.34 -1.16
C ASN A 285 -14.71 -4.07 -2.46
N LEU A 286 -13.48 -3.90 -2.95
CA LEU A 286 -12.98 -4.64 -4.12
C LEU A 286 -12.96 -6.15 -3.84
N LEU A 287 -12.42 -6.57 -2.70
CA LEU A 287 -12.34 -7.97 -2.30
C LEU A 287 -13.74 -8.60 -2.22
N GLU A 288 -14.68 -7.94 -1.53
CA GLU A 288 -16.06 -8.40 -1.40
C GLU A 288 -16.71 -8.60 -2.78
N GLY A 289 -16.56 -7.62 -3.66
CA GLY A 289 -17.05 -7.72 -5.03
C GLY A 289 -16.44 -8.90 -5.80
N LEU A 290 -15.12 -9.09 -5.72
CA LEU A 290 -14.41 -10.17 -6.41
C LEU A 290 -14.84 -11.56 -5.92
N LEU A 291 -14.97 -11.75 -4.61
CA LEU A 291 -15.43 -13.02 -4.05
C LEU A 291 -16.84 -13.39 -4.55
N ASN A 292 -17.73 -12.41 -4.71
CA ASN A 292 -19.07 -12.62 -5.26
C ASN A 292 -19.06 -13.04 -6.74
N THR A 293 -17.98 -12.78 -7.48
CA THR A 293 -17.81 -13.21 -8.88
C THR A 293 -17.08 -14.55 -9.01
N GLY A 294 -16.67 -15.18 -7.90
CA GLY A 294 -15.94 -16.44 -7.89
C GLY A 294 -14.45 -16.30 -8.28
N VAL A 295 -13.88 -15.11 -8.25
CA VAL A 295 -12.44 -14.88 -8.45
C VAL A 295 -11.67 -15.34 -7.21
N ARG A 296 -10.58 -16.06 -7.42
CA ARG A 296 -9.64 -16.41 -6.34
C ARG A 296 -8.83 -15.17 -5.95
N ALA A 297 -9.41 -14.37 -5.06
CA ALA A 297 -8.80 -13.15 -4.57
C ALA A 297 -8.22 -13.35 -3.17
N VAL A 298 -7.02 -12.80 -2.92
CA VAL A 298 -6.35 -12.85 -1.62
C VAL A 298 -6.08 -11.42 -1.15
N ARG A 299 -6.45 -11.13 0.11
CA ARG A 299 -6.22 -9.84 0.78
C ARG A 299 -4.90 -9.86 1.54
N ILE A 300 -4.00 -8.95 1.20
CA ILE A 300 -2.80 -8.68 2.01
C ILE A 300 -3.12 -7.60 3.03
N GLY A 301 -2.90 -7.92 4.29
CA GLY A 301 -3.31 -7.10 5.43
C GLY A 301 -4.73 -7.43 5.91
N ARG A 302 -5.08 -6.93 7.09
CA ARG A 302 -6.36 -7.25 7.73
C ARG A 302 -7.49 -6.37 7.21
N PRO A 303 -8.68 -6.95 6.93
CA PRO A 303 -9.84 -6.18 6.54
C PRO A 303 -10.37 -5.34 7.71
N VAL A 304 -10.90 -4.16 7.40
CA VAL A 304 -11.63 -3.32 8.36
C VAL A 304 -13.00 -3.90 8.65
N LYS A 305 -13.63 -4.47 7.62
CA LYS A 305 -14.92 -5.15 7.73
C LYS A 305 -14.74 -6.51 8.38
N VAL A 306 -15.51 -6.80 9.44
CA VAL A 306 -15.41 -8.03 10.27
C VAL A 306 -16.27 -9.17 9.70
N ARG A 307 -16.60 -9.18 8.41
CA ARG A 307 -17.34 -10.30 7.80
C ARG A 307 -16.44 -11.54 7.70
N GLU A 308 -16.98 -12.69 8.06
CA GLU A 308 -16.27 -13.97 8.08
C GLU A 308 -15.70 -14.32 6.69
N THR A 309 -16.47 -14.08 5.63
CA THR A 309 -16.04 -14.29 4.24
C THR A 309 -14.81 -13.48 3.85
N LEU A 310 -14.70 -12.22 4.29
CA LEU A 310 -13.53 -11.38 4.04
C LEU A 310 -12.32 -11.84 4.86
N ARG A 311 -12.54 -12.35 6.09
CA ARG A 311 -11.47 -12.93 6.90
C ARG A 311 -10.87 -14.15 6.25
N ALA A 312 -11.69 -15.09 5.78
CA ALA A 312 -11.23 -16.29 5.10
C ALA A 312 -10.42 -16.02 3.82
N ALA A 313 -10.67 -14.88 3.16
CA ALA A 313 -9.91 -14.44 1.98
C ALA A 313 -8.63 -13.66 2.33
N THR A 314 -8.28 -13.49 3.61
CA THR A 314 -7.00 -12.89 3.99
C THR A 314 -5.87 -13.90 3.86
N LEU A 315 -4.66 -13.40 3.54
CA LEU A 315 -3.47 -14.23 3.53
C LEU A 315 -3.26 -14.90 4.91
N ASP A 316 -3.45 -14.16 6.01
CA ASP A 316 -3.27 -14.70 7.37
C ASP A 316 -4.18 -15.90 7.63
N ALA A 317 -5.47 -15.82 7.31
CA ALA A 317 -6.40 -16.93 7.51
C ALA A 317 -6.06 -18.13 6.61
N GLN A 318 -5.70 -17.89 5.35
CA GLN A 318 -5.32 -18.97 4.43
C GLN A 318 -4.00 -19.66 4.84
N LEU A 319 -3.12 -18.95 5.55
CA LEU A 319 -1.92 -19.55 6.14
C LEU A 319 -2.25 -20.34 7.41
N GLU A 320 -3.21 -19.90 8.23
CA GLU A 320 -3.69 -20.64 9.40
C GLU A 320 -4.31 -21.99 8.99
N ASP A 321 -5.03 -22.03 7.88
CA ASP A 321 -5.69 -23.22 7.34
C ASP A 321 -4.77 -24.06 6.39
N HIS A 322 -3.52 -23.67 6.20
CA HIS A 322 -2.64 -24.33 5.26
C HIS A 322 -2.11 -25.66 5.82
N PRO A 323 -2.06 -26.78 5.02
CA PRO A 323 -1.65 -28.10 5.49
C PRO A 323 -0.27 -28.16 6.19
N LYS A 324 0.66 -27.29 5.81
CA LYS A 324 1.98 -27.20 6.45
C LYS A 324 1.97 -26.51 7.82
N GLN A 325 0.84 -26.00 8.28
CA GLN A 325 0.75 -25.37 9.60
C GLN A 325 0.98 -26.37 10.73
N ASP A 326 0.53 -27.61 10.56
CA ASP A 326 0.76 -28.69 11.54
C ASP A 326 2.25 -28.99 11.69
N GLU A 327 3.01 -29.01 10.57
CA GLU A 327 4.46 -29.20 10.58
C GLU A 327 5.18 -28.07 11.35
N ILE A 328 4.76 -26.82 11.13
CA ILE A 328 5.28 -25.68 11.88
C ILE A 328 4.95 -25.78 13.36
N ALA A 329 3.75 -26.24 13.72
CA ALA A 329 3.35 -26.43 15.11
C ALA A 329 4.26 -27.43 15.84
N ILE A 330 4.54 -28.58 15.20
CA ILE A 330 5.47 -29.59 15.75
C ILE A 330 6.85 -28.98 15.99
N ILE A 331 7.43 -28.28 15.01
CA ILE A 331 8.76 -27.68 15.16
C ILE A 331 8.77 -26.58 16.23
N ARG A 332 7.67 -25.85 16.42
CA ARG A 332 7.53 -24.86 17.51
C ARG A 332 7.51 -25.54 18.88
N ASP A 333 6.75 -26.63 19.02
CA ASP A 333 6.69 -27.39 20.28
C ASP A 333 8.07 -27.97 20.65
N GLU A 334 8.78 -28.57 19.70
CA GLU A 334 10.16 -29.03 19.89
C GLU A 334 11.09 -27.88 20.30
N THR A 335 10.96 -26.72 19.68
CA THR A 335 11.75 -25.52 19.98
C THR A 335 11.47 -25.02 21.40
N ASP A 336 10.22 -25.06 21.82
CA ASP A 336 9.80 -24.66 23.17
C ASP A 336 10.28 -25.65 24.25
N GLU A 337 10.36 -26.96 23.93
CA GLU A 337 10.97 -27.97 24.80
C GLU A 337 12.45 -27.70 25.00
N VAL A 338 13.19 -27.46 23.91
CA VAL A 338 14.62 -27.08 24.00
C VAL A 338 14.81 -25.78 24.81
N HIS A 339 13.94 -24.79 24.61
CA HIS A 339 13.98 -23.55 25.39
C HIS A 339 13.72 -23.78 26.89
N ARG A 340 12.80 -24.67 27.25
CA ARG A 340 12.53 -25.04 28.65
C ARG A 340 13.70 -25.79 29.30
N ALA A 341 14.42 -26.61 28.53
CA ALA A 341 15.60 -27.33 29.01
C ALA A 341 16.86 -26.45 29.12
N LEU A 342 16.98 -25.40 28.29
CA LEU A 342 18.17 -24.56 28.14
C LEU A 342 18.80 -24.04 29.41
N PRO A 343 18.04 -23.62 30.49
CA PRO A 343 18.62 -23.16 31.75
C PRO A 343 19.36 -24.25 32.51
N LYS A 344 19.04 -25.53 32.27
CA LYS A 344 19.63 -26.70 32.96
C LYS A 344 20.88 -27.23 32.25
N LEU A 345 21.10 -26.87 30.99
CA LEU A 345 22.18 -27.36 30.13
C LEU A 345 23.48 -26.55 30.36
N LYS A 346 24.63 -27.21 30.23
CA LYS A 346 25.95 -26.58 30.41
C LYS A 346 26.88 -26.97 29.24
N GLY A 347 27.91 -26.15 29.03
CA GLY A 347 29.00 -26.43 28.09
C GLY A 347 28.52 -26.80 26.68
N ARG A 348 28.97 -27.96 26.17
CA ARG A 348 28.70 -28.46 24.82
C ARG A 348 27.19 -28.69 24.55
N GLU A 349 26.46 -29.19 25.57
CA GLU A 349 25.01 -29.45 25.42
C GLU A 349 24.22 -28.15 25.19
N LYS A 350 24.56 -27.08 25.93
CA LYS A 350 23.98 -25.76 25.73
C LYS A 350 24.27 -25.22 24.33
N GLY A 351 25.50 -25.47 23.82
CA GLY A 351 25.87 -25.09 22.46
C GLY A 351 25.09 -25.84 21.38
N LEU A 352 24.81 -27.13 21.58
CA LEU A 352 23.96 -27.93 20.69
C LEU A 352 22.51 -27.42 20.71
N ALA A 353 21.94 -27.21 21.89
CA ALA A 353 20.58 -26.69 22.03
C ALA A 353 20.40 -25.33 21.31
N HIS A 354 21.36 -24.44 21.38
CA HIS A 354 21.31 -23.19 20.62
C HIS A 354 21.33 -23.41 19.10
N ARG A 355 22.11 -24.39 18.59
CA ARG A 355 22.13 -24.73 17.19
C ARG A 355 20.79 -25.31 16.72
N ASP A 356 20.19 -26.19 17.53
CA ASP A 356 18.88 -26.77 17.23
C ASP A 356 17.80 -25.67 17.17
N ILE A 357 17.77 -24.75 18.12
CA ILE A 357 16.87 -23.59 18.08
C ILE A 357 17.08 -22.77 16.79
N GLN A 358 18.32 -22.51 16.39
CA GLN A 358 18.58 -21.77 15.15
C GLN A 358 18.17 -22.54 13.89
N ARG A 359 18.41 -23.86 13.88
CA ARG A 359 17.95 -24.74 12.78
C ARG A 359 16.44 -24.72 12.67
N ASN A 360 15.72 -24.92 13.76
CA ASN A 360 14.27 -24.94 13.81
C ASN A 360 13.67 -23.59 13.39
N LYS A 361 14.25 -22.47 13.84
CA LYS A 361 13.86 -21.12 13.39
C LYS A 361 14.04 -20.93 11.89
N LYS A 362 15.12 -21.44 11.30
CA LYS A 362 15.37 -21.38 9.87
C LYS A 362 14.35 -22.22 9.09
N GLU A 363 14.04 -23.40 9.61
CA GLU A 363 13.06 -24.31 9.01
C GLU A 363 11.63 -23.74 9.04
N ILE A 364 11.20 -23.20 10.18
CA ILE A 364 9.91 -22.49 10.28
C ILE A 364 9.82 -21.37 9.25
N ARG A 365 10.84 -20.53 9.12
CA ARG A 365 10.86 -19.46 8.11
C ARG A 365 10.77 -19.98 6.68
N ARG A 366 11.43 -21.12 6.39
CA ARG A 366 11.35 -21.76 5.07
C ARG A 366 9.92 -22.21 4.78
N LEU A 367 9.29 -22.91 5.72
CA LEU A 367 7.91 -23.38 5.59
C LEU A 367 6.92 -22.23 5.47
N GLU A 368 7.05 -21.19 6.30
CA GLU A 368 6.22 -19.97 6.22
C GLU A 368 6.33 -19.32 4.84
N ASN A 369 7.54 -19.20 4.28
CA ASN A 369 7.74 -18.65 2.94
C ASN A 369 7.11 -19.54 1.85
N GLU A 370 7.25 -20.86 1.95
CA GLU A 370 6.63 -21.80 1.00
C GLU A 370 5.11 -21.72 1.02
N MET A 371 4.51 -21.60 2.20
CA MET A 371 3.06 -21.41 2.37
C MET A 371 2.61 -20.10 1.72
N ILE A 372 3.30 -18.98 2.01
CA ILE A 372 3.02 -17.69 1.40
C ILE A 372 3.10 -17.78 -0.12
N GLN A 373 4.16 -18.40 -0.66
CA GLN A 373 4.32 -18.59 -2.09
C GLN A 373 3.16 -19.38 -2.69
N SER A 374 2.78 -20.51 -2.05
CA SER A 374 1.68 -21.37 -2.50
C SER A 374 0.36 -20.61 -2.58
N VAL A 375 -0.01 -19.87 -1.53
CA VAL A 375 -1.26 -19.08 -1.49
C VAL A 375 -1.27 -18.01 -2.57
N LEU A 376 -0.18 -17.23 -2.68
CA LEU A 376 -0.09 -16.13 -3.64
C LEU A 376 0.03 -16.58 -5.10
N GLU A 377 0.56 -17.79 -5.35
CA GLU A 377 0.62 -18.38 -6.71
C GLU A 377 -0.74 -18.84 -7.20
N ASN A 378 -1.59 -19.30 -6.29
CA ASN A 378 -2.94 -19.74 -6.61
C ASN A 378 -3.93 -18.57 -6.76
N ALA A 379 -3.59 -17.37 -6.25
CA ALA A 379 -4.42 -16.19 -6.35
C ALA A 379 -4.39 -15.60 -7.76
N GLU A 380 -5.56 -15.31 -8.33
CA GLU A 380 -5.70 -14.62 -9.60
C GLU A 380 -5.60 -13.10 -9.41
N VAL A 381 -6.14 -12.61 -8.29
CA VAL A 381 -6.12 -11.21 -7.89
C VAL A 381 -5.59 -11.09 -6.46
N ILE A 382 -4.59 -10.26 -6.27
CA ILE A 382 -4.10 -9.88 -4.96
C ILE A 382 -4.62 -8.49 -4.64
N CYS A 383 -5.35 -8.36 -3.51
CA CYS A 383 -5.91 -7.10 -3.04
C CYS A 383 -5.05 -6.52 -1.91
N SER A 384 -4.66 -5.25 -2.01
CA SER A 384 -3.83 -4.58 -1.02
C SER A 384 -4.08 -3.07 -1.02
N THR A 385 -3.71 -2.36 0.05
CA THR A 385 -3.54 -0.91 -0.06
C THR A 385 -2.30 -0.59 -0.92
N ASN A 386 -2.23 0.63 -1.48
CA ASN A 386 -1.06 1.04 -2.24
C ASN A 386 0.23 0.83 -1.43
N ILE A 387 0.27 1.38 -0.21
CA ILE A 387 1.40 1.17 0.72
C ILE A 387 1.58 -0.31 1.07
N GLY A 388 0.50 -1.07 1.26
CA GLY A 388 0.55 -2.51 1.54
C GLY A 388 1.19 -3.32 0.43
N SER A 389 1.08 -2.90 -0.84
CA SER A 389 1.71 -3.55 -1.98
C SER A 389 3.25 -3.50 -1.96
N GLY A 390 3.83 -2.58 -1.17
CA GLY A 390 5.27 -2.53 -0.89
C GLY A 390 5.74 -3.48 0.20
N HIS A 391 4.92 -4.42 0.66
CA HIS A 391 5.34 -5.38 1.68
C HIS A 391 6.31 -6.42 1.09
N ARG A 392 7.35 -6.79 1.88
CA ARG A 392 8.42 -7.71 1.47
C ARG A 392 7.93 -9.07 0.96
N MET A 393 6.76 -9.55 1.40
CA MET A 393 6.19 -10.81 0.88
C MET A 393 5.87 -10.78 -0.62
N LEU A 394 5.77 -9.57 -1.21
CA LEU A 394 5.57 -9.37 -2.64
C LEU A 394 6.88 -9.09 -3.40
N ASP A 395 8.02 -9.08 -2.72
CA ASP A 395 9.30 -8.85 -3.38
C ASP A 395 9.63 -9.98 -4.37
N GLY A 396 10.20 -9.60 -5.51
CA GLY A 396 10.46 -10.51 -6.61
C GLY A 396 9.23 -10.95 -7.42
N ARG A 397 8.01 -10.66 -6.96
CA ARG A 397 6.77 -10.93 -7.71
C ARG A 397 6.50 -9.80 -8.71
N ARG A 398 5.93 -10.17 -9.85
CA ARG A 398 5.57 -9.23 -10.92
C ARG A 398 4.08 -9.26 -11.17
N PHE A 399 3.51 -8.08 -11.24
CA PHE A 399 2.11 -7.88 -11.53
C PHE A 399 1.98 -7.09 -12.84
N PRO A 400 1.84 -7.78 -13.98
CA PRO A 400 1.74 -7.12 -15.28
C PRO A 400 0.49 -6.26 -15.42
N ILE A 401 -0.52 -6.50 -14.59
CA ILE A 401 -1.77 -5.74 -14.55
C ILE A 401 -1.95 -5.17 -13.15
N VAL A 402 -2.13 -3.85 -13.06
CA VAL A 402 -2.46 -3.14 -11.83
C VAL A 402 -3.77 -2.39 -12.05
N LEU A 403 -4.73 -2.59 -11.15
CA LEU A 403 -5.92 -1.75 -11.07
C LEU A 403 -5.93 -1.03 -9.72
N MET A 404 -6.11 0.28 -9.77
CA MET A 404 -6.18 1.12 -8.57
C MET A 404 -7.54 1.78 -8.48
N ASP A 405 -8.30 1.45 -7.44
CA ASP A 405 -9.58 2.12 -7.13
C ASP A 405 -9.34 3.32 -6.20
N GLU A 406 -10.20 4.33 -6.29
CA GLU A 406 -10.05 5.62 -5.60
C GLU A 406 -8.65 6.25 -5.81
N ALA A 407 -8.12 6.14 -7.05
CA ALA A 407 -6.77 6.54 -7.41
C ALA A 407 -6.50 8.05 -7.22
N THR A 408 -7.54 8.86 -7.15
CA THR A 408 -7.46 10.31 -6.90
C THR A 408 -7.17 10.68 -5.45
N GLN A 409 -7.31 9.74 -4.50
CA GLN A 409 -7.01 9.97 -3.09
C GLN A 409 -5.55 9.63 -2.74
N ALA A 410 -4.79 9.08 -3.67
CA ALA A 410 -3.40 8.71 -3.50
C ALA A 410 -2.45 9.80 -4.00
N VAL A 411 -1.45 10.17 -3.20
CA VAL A 411 -0.31 10.94 -3.70
C VAL A 411 0.42 10.13 -4.77
N GLU A 412 1.01 10.80 -5.75
CA GLU A 412 1.65 10.12 -6.87
C GLU A 412 2.70 9.08 -6.44
N PRO A 413 3.61 9.35 -5.48
CA PRO A 413 4.56 8.34 -5.01
C PRO A 413 3.90 7.09 -4.39
N SER A 414 2.74 7.22 -3.73
CA SER A 414 1.97 6.07 -3.23
C SER A 414 1.47 5.19 -4.39
N SER A 415 1.01 5.82 -5.48
CA SER A 415 0.57 5.13 -6.69
C SER A 415 1.71 4.36 -7.38
N LEU A 416 2.95 4.85 -7.28
CA LEU A 416 4.11 4.19 -7.89
C LEU A 416 4.47 2.86 -7.21
N ILE A 417 4.09 2.63 -5.95
CA ILE A 417 4.42 1.38 -5.25
C ILE A 417 3.89 0.14 -5.98
N PRO A 418 2.58 0.00 -6.26
CA PRO A 418 2.08 -1.13 -7.03
C PRO A 418 2.56 -1.12 -8.49
N ILE A 419 2.76 0.06 -9.10
CA ILE A 419 3.23 0.20 -10.48
C ILE A 419 4.65 -0.34 -10.64
N SER A 420 5.55 -0.07 -9.68
CA SER A 420 6.95 -0.53 -9.68
C SER A 420 7.08 -2.05 -9.60
N LYS A 421 6.02 -2.79 -9.24
CA LYS A 421 6.00 -4.26 -9.22
C LYS A 421 5.88 -4.91 -10.63
N GLY A 422 6.33 -4.23 -11.68
CA GLY A 422 6.38 -4.75 -13.05
C GLY A 422 5.11 -4.55 -13.86
N CYS A 423 4.38 -3.47 -13.58
CA CYS A 423 3.16 -3.09 -14.28
C CYS A 423 3.42 -2.82 -15.77
N ARG A 424 2.57 -3.38 -16.63
CA ARG A 424 2.55 -3.15 -18.09
C ARG A 424 1.19 -2.65 -18.55
N GLN A 425 0.16 -2.88 -17.76
CA GLN A 425 -1.20 -2.42 -17.96
C GLN A 425 -1.71 -1.81 -16.68
N LEU A 426 -2.02 -0.53 -16.71
CA LEU A 426 -2.49 0.25 -15.58
C LEU A 426 -3.93 0.69 -15.82
N ILE A 427 -4.78 0.46 -14.82
CA ILE A 427 -6.18 0.89 -14.82
C ILE A 427 -6.37 1.73 -13.57
N LEU A 428 -6.64 3.02 -13.75
CA LEU A 428 -6.90 3.96 -12.67
C LEU A 428 -8.41 4.27 -12.64
N VAL A 429 -9.02 4.03 -11.49
CA VAL A 429 -10.44 4.30 -11.25
C VAL A 429 -10.53 5.37 -10.17
N GLY A 430 -11.26 6.44 -10.42
CA GLY A 430 -11.35 7.55 -9.47
C GLY A 430 -12.21 8.68 -9.97
N ASP A 431 -12.11 9.83 -9.32
CA ASP A 431 -12.78 11.05 -9.75
C ASP A 431 -12.06 12.29 -9.19
N HIS A 432 -11.34 12.98 -10.03
CA HIS A 432 -10.56 14.18 -9.67
C HIS A 432 -11.42 15.41 -9.32
N LYS A 433 -12.75 15.32 -9.46
CA LYS A 433 -13.71 16.33 -8.95
C LYS A 433 -14.20 16.02 -7.55
N GLN A 434 -13.72 14.93 -6.92
CA GLN A 434 -13.97 14.58 -5.53
C GLN A 434 -12.73 14.90 -4.67
N LEU A 435 -12.55 14.16 -3.56
CA LEU A 435 -11.47 14.44 -2.59
C LEU A 435 -10.08 14.18 -3.19
N PRO A 436 -9.15 15.14 -3.07
CA PRO A 436 -7.75 14.97 -3.43
C PRO A 436 -7.01 14.13 -2.37
N PRO A 437 -5.73 13.80 -2.60
CA PRO A 437 -4.86 13.23 -1.58
C PRO A 437 -4.78 14.10 -0.34
N THR A 438 -4.59 13.47 0.83
CA THR A 438 -4.37 14.21 2.08
C THR A 438 -2.87 14.43 2.28
N VAL A 439 -2.45 15.68 2.40
CA VAL A 439 -1.08 16.12 2.64
C VAL A 439 -1.05 16.97 3.91
N ILE A 440 -0.06 16.76 4.77
CA ILE A 440 0.10 17.45 6.06
C ILE A 440 0.87 18.76 5.87
N SER A 441 1.96 18.70 5.10
CA SER A 441 2.80 19.85 4.80
C SER A 441 2.14 20.76 3.76
N ARG A 442 1.76 21.97 4.14
CA ARG A 442 1.21 22.97 3.21
C ARG A 442 2.17 23.29 2.07
N LYS A 443 3.48 23.27 2.36
CA LYS A 443 4.50 23.52 1.36
C LYS A 443 4.52 22.38 0.34
N ALA A 444 4.57 21.13 0.79
CA ALA A 444 4.54 19.98 -0.10
C ALA A 444 3.25 19.91 -0.93
N GLU A 445 2.10 20.28 -0.34
CA GLU A 445 0.82 20.39 -1.03
C GLU A 445 0.87 21.43 -2.17
N GLN A 446 1.36 22.65 -1.88
CA GLN A 446 1.49 23.72 -2.86
C GLN A 446 2.49 23.40 -3.98
N GLU A 447 3.53 22.65 -3.67
CA GLU A 447 4.55 22.20 -4.63
C GLU A 447 4.13 20.93 -5.40
N GLY A 448 2.88 20.44 -5.25
CA GLY A 448 2.26 19.44 -6.11
C GLY A 448 2.11 18.05 -5.51
N LEU A 449 2.50 17.79 -4.23
CA LEU A 449 2.26 16.48 -3.60
C LEU A 449 0.77 16.16 -3.46
N GLY A 450 -0.09 17.17 -3.34
CA GLY A 450 -1.55 17.03 -3.28
C GLY A 450 -2.21 16.69 -4.62
N ARG A 451 -1.48 16.71 -5.74
CA ARG A 451 -1.98 16.33 -7.06
C ARG A 451 -1.76 14.84 -7.29
N SER A 452 -2.84 14.11 -7.59
CA SER A 452 -2.76 12.67 -7.85
C SER A 452 -2.17 12.36 -9.24
N LEU A 453 -1.59 11.16 -9.41
CA LEU A 453 -1.19 10.64 -10.72
C LEU A 453 -2.36 10.64 -11.72
N PHE A 454 -3.55 10.30 -11.25
CA PHE A 454 -4.79 10.29 -12.05
C PHE A 454 -5.06 11.67 -12.68
N GLU A 455 -5.00 12.74 -11.88
CA GLU A 455 -5.26 14.10 -12.33
C GLU A 455 -4.17 14.58 -13.28
N ARG A 456 -2.90 14.37 -12.93
CA ARG A 456 -1.77 14.75 -13.79
C ARG A 456 -1.82 14.08 -15.17
N LEU A 457 -2.23 12.82 -15.25
CA LEU A 457 -2.35 12.12 -16.52
C LEU A 457 -3.45 12.70 -17.42
N ILE A 458 -4.54 13.20 -16.85
CA ILE A 458 -5.57 13.92 -17.63
C ILE A 458 -4.99 15.22 -18.19
N GLU A 459 -4.20 15.95 -17.39
CA GLU A 459 -3.57 17.20 -17.83
C GLU A 459 -2.56 16.99 -18.97
N VAL A 460 -1.85 15.87 -19.00
CA VAL A 460 -0.96 15.52 -20.13
C VAL A 460 -1.71 14.95 -21.34
N GLY A 461 -3.05 14.92 -21.32
CA GLY A 461 -3.88 14.61 -22.49
C GLY A 461 -4.48 13.20 -22.53
N ILE A 462 -4.29 12.36 -21.49
CA ILE A 462 -4.94 11.05 -21.43
C ILE A 462 -6.44 11.24 -21.23
N GLN A 463 -7.24 10.68 -22.14
CA GLN A 463 -8.70 10.85 -22.14
C GLN A 463 -9.38 9.86 -21.18
N PRO A 464 -10.08 10.35 -20.12
CA PRO A 464 -10.78 9.47 -19.20
C PRO A 464 -12.06 8.89 -19.83
N LYS A 465 -12.40 7.66 -19.45
CA LYS A 465 -13.69 7.03 -19.74
C LYS A 465 -14.66 7.42 -18.63
N LEU A 466 -15.62 8.28 -18.95
CA LEU A 466 -16.61 8.76 -17.97
C LEU A 466 -17.72 7.73 -17.78
N LEU A 467 -18.01 7.40 -16.51
CA LEU A 467 -19.24 6.70 -16.12
C LEU A 467 -20.34 7.75 -15.97
N ASP A 468 -21.33 7.72 -16.82
CA ASP A 468 -22.32 8.81 -16.95
C ASP A 468 -23.67 8.55 -16.29
N VAL A 469 -23.91 7.36 -15.74
CA VAL A 469 -25.18 7.02 -15.09
C VAL A 469 -24.99 6.85 -13.58
N GLN A 470 -25.66 7.69 -12.79
CA GLN A 470 -25.63 7.60 -11.33
C GLN A 470 -26.85 6.85 -10.78
N TYR A 471 -26.65 6.09 -9.68
CA TYR A 471 -27.65 5.24 -9.02
C TYR A 471 -27.87 5.58 -7.55
N ARG A 472 -27.22 6.60 -7.03
CA ARG A 472 -27.18 6.94 -5.60
C ARG A 472 -28.16 8.04 -5.23
N MET A 473 -28.08 9.15 -5.94
CA MET A 473 -28.78 10.39 -5.60
C MET A 473 -30.18 10.44 -6.19
N HIS A 474 -31.06 11.17 -5.53
CA HIS A 474 -32.31 11.63 -6.14
C HIS A 474 -31.98 12.47 -7.40
N PRO A 475 -32.76 12.35 -8.50
CA PRO A 475 -32.49 13.10 -9.76
C PRO A 475 -32.25 14.60 -9.57
N VAL A 476 -33.03 15.28 -8.76
CA VAL A 476 -32.85 16.71 -8.45
C VAL A 476 -31.50 17.00 -7.81
N LEU A 477 -31.01 16.14 -6.90
CA LEU A 477 -29.70 16.33 -6.25
C LEU A 477 -28.55 16.12 -7.21
N ARG A 478 -28.73 15.36 -8.29
CA ARG A 478 -27.72 15.17 -9.33
C ARG A 478 -27.54 16.40 -10.22
N GLU A 479 -28.57 17.23 -10.42
CA GLU A 479 -28.54 18.36 -11.36
C GLU A 479 -27.38 19.33 -11.09
N PHE A 480 -27.21 19.76 -9.83
CA PHE A 480 -26.16 20.70 -9.47
C PHE A 480 -24.75 20.15 -9.75
N PRO A 481 -24.34 18.96 -9.22
CA PRO A 481 -23.01 18.45 -9.52
C PRO A 481 -22.82 18.12 -11.01
N SER A 482 -23.85 17.69 -11.72
CA SER A 482 -23.78 17.44 -13.16
C SER A 482 -23.43 18.72 -13.92
N ALA A 483 -24.15 19.80 -13.64
CA ALA A 483 -23.90 21.09 -14.28
C ALA A 483 -22.55 21.72 -13.90
N ARG A 484 -22.18 21.62 -12.60
CA ARG A 484 -21.02 22.33 -12.08
C ARG A 484 -19.68 21.66 -12.39
N PHE A 485 -19.65 20.29 -12.45
CA PHE A 485 -18.42 19.51 -12.45
C PHE A 485 -18.30 18.54 -13.62
N TYR A 486 -19.40 18.22 -14.31
CA TYR A 486 -19.43 17.16 -15.32
C TYR A 486 -20.13 17.54 -16.63
N ASP A 487 -20.17 18.83 -16.95
CA ASP A 487 -20.69 19.38 -18.22
C ASP A 487 -22.10 18.89 -18.59
N ASN A 488 -22.96 18.72 -17.60
CA ASN A 488 -24.32 18.14 -17.73
C ASN A 488 -24.37 16.73 -18.35
N ARG A 489 -23.28 15.94 -18.22
CA ARG A 489 -23.20 14.61 -18.82
C ARG A 489 -23.74 13.48 -17.95
N LEU A 490 -24.15 13.77 -16.68
CA LEU A 490 -24.67 12.73 -15.81
C LEU A 490 -26.15 12.47 -16.06
N ASN A 491 -26.49 11.19 -16.18
CA ASN A 491 -27.83 10.66 -16.34
C ASN A 491 -28.29 9.94 -15.06
N ASP A 492 -29.59 9.74 -14.89
CA ASP A 492 -30.14 9.05 -13.74
C ASP A 492 -30.42 7.58 -14.08
N GLY A 493 -29.85 6.69 -13.27
CA GLY A 493 -30.13 5.25 -13.26
C GLY A 493 -31.15 4.86 -12.18
N CYS A 494 -31.73 5.84 -11.48
CA CYS A 494 -32.79 5.65 -10.49
C CYS A 494 -33.85 6.76 -10.64
N THR A 495 -35.07 6.43 -10.25
CA THR A 495 -36.20 7.37 -10.26
C THR A 495 -36.31 8.12 -8.92
N ALA A 496 -37.02 9.25 -8.89
CA ALA A 496 -37.33 10.01 -7.68
C ALA A 496 -38.03 9.13 -6.64
N SER A 497 -38.96 8.29 -7.06
CA SER A 497 -39.66 7.36 -6.17
C SER A 497 -38.77 6.29 -5.52
N GLN A 498 -37.68 5.91 -6.17
CA GLN A 498 -36.68 4.98 -5.60
C GLN A 498 -35.73 5.64 -4.59
N ARG A 499 -35.75 6.96 -4.51
CA ARG A 499 -34.93 7.78 -3.61
C ARG A 499 -35.77 8.81 -2.87
N PRO A 500 -36.80 8.37 -2.10
CA PRO A 500 -37.67 9.31 -1.41
C PRO A 500 -36.92 10.12 -0.36
N ALA A 501 -37.42 11.29 -0.02
CA ALA A 501 -36.93 12.07 1.12
C ALA A 501 -36.97 11.23 2.40
N PRO A 502 -36.00 11.38 3.32
CA PRO A 502 -35.99 10.69 4.60
C PRO A 502 -37.29 10.98 5.38
N ALA A 503 -37.93 9.93 5.89
CA ALA A 503 -39.15 10.07 6.70
C ALA A 503 -38.86 10.80 8.03
N GLY A 504 -39.81 11.60 8.49
CA GLY A 504 -39.72 12.27 9.79
C GLY A 504 -38.99 13.62 9.81
N LEU A 505 -38.53 14.11 8.66
CA LEU A 505 -38.03 15.46 8.51
C LEU A 505 -39.06 16.35 7.81
N LEU A 506 -39.26 17.57 8.34
CA LEU A 506 -40.00 18.63 7.64
C LEU A 506 -39.02 19.24 6.62
N TRP A 507 -39.26 18.97 5.35
CA TRP A 507 -38.50 19.58 4.26
C TRP A 507 -39.12 20.94 3.92
N PRO A 508 -38.29 21.97 3.69
CA PRO A 508 -38.81 23.22 3.13
C PRO A 508 -39.42 22.96 1.74
N ASP A 509 -40.51 23.65 1.45
CA ASP A 509 -41.20 23.61 0.16
C ASP A 509 -40.30 24.13 -0.99
#